data_b401fc7573dfb6dc71b62223a88ecf87
#
_entry.id   b401fc7573dfb6dc71b62223a88ecf87
#
_cell.length_a   1.000
_cell.length_b   1.000
_cell.length_c   1.000
_cell.angle_alpha   90.00
_cell.angle_beta   90.00
_cell.angle_gamma   90.00
#
_symmetry.space_group_name_H-M   'P 1'
#
loop_
_entity.id
_entity.type
_entity.pdbx_description
1 polymer ?
#
loop_
_entity_poly.entity_id
_entity_poly.type
_entity_poly.pdbx_seq_one_letter_code
_entity_poly.pdbx_strand_id
1 'polypeptide(L)'
;EPEFCEPWTVGVDQLFADIPRELPPPALRLNHSFLRDLNERMRGELIVEARVGDEVVGSQVREIALLPGDQWTGVFTVPESLAAFVTPNAPRIDAVLREAGQILETHTGVSALISYQGEDSDRVSATVAAIYGALQARGITYSTIAASYEDVGQKIRLPQDVLEQGLGNCLDLAVLAAAVLEQAALNP
;
A
#
# COMPACT_ATOMS: atom_id res chain seq x y z
N GLU A 1 -3.04 -24.51 -14.17
CA GLU A 1 -2.95 -23.06 -14.06
C GLU A 1 -2.64 -22.70 -12.60
N PRO A 2 -1.83 -21.70 -12.34
CA PRO A 2 -1.55 -21.32 -10.96
C PRO A 2 -2.80 -20.73 -10.31
N GLU A 3 -3.20 -21.30 -9.18
CA GLU A 3 -4.34 -20.83 -8.41
C GLU A 3 -3.89 -19.72 -7.43
N PHE A 4 -4.57 -18.58 -7.45
CA PHE A 4 -4.28 -17.46 -6.54
C PHE A 4 -4.89 -17.67 -5.14
N CYS A 5 -5.85 -18.60 -4.99
CA CYS A 5 -6.43 -19.01 -3.72
C CYS A 5 -6.83 -20.48 -3.75
N GLU A 6 -6.95 -21.07 -2.56
CA GLU A 6 -7.52 -22.40 -2.42
C GLU A 6 -9.05 -22.37 -2.65
N PRO A 7 -9.63 -23.46 -3.17
CA PRO A 7 -11.09 -23.58 -3.23
C PRO A 7 -11.72 -23.45 -1.83
N TRP A 8 -12.80 -22.68 -1.75
CA TRP A 8 -13.60 -22.57 -0.53
C TRP A 8 -14.99 -23.16 -0.77
N THR A 9 -15.49 -23.90 0.18
CA THR A 9 -16.79 -24.56 0.09
C THR A 9 -17.63 -24.30 1.34
N VAL A 10 -18.90 -24.04 1.16
CA VAL A 10 -19.88 -23.93 2.24
C VAL A 10 -21.07 -24.86 1.97
N GLY A 11 -21.44 -25.66 2.98
CA GLY A 11 -22.65 -26.50 2.93
C GLY A 11 -23.91 -25.66 3.16
N VAL A 12 -24.94 -25.94 2.36
CA VAL A 12 -26.26 -25.35 2.51
C VAL A 12 -27.28 -26.49 2.67
N ASP A 13 -27.81 -26.69 3.89
CA ASP A 13 -28.68 -27.81 4.19
C ASP A 13 -30.04 -27.71 3.48
N GLN A 14 -30.56 -26.51 3.29
CA GLN A 14 -31.89 -26.30 2.70
C GLN A 14 -31.95 -24.96 1.95
N LEU A 15 -32.46 -25.01 0.74
CA LEU A 15 -32.82 -23.83 -0.07
C LEU A 15 -34.32 -23.92 -0.39
N PHE A 16 -35.02 -22.80 -0.32
CA PHE A 16 -36.40 -22.68 -0.73
C PHE A 16 -36.47 -21.94 -2.07
N ALA A 17 -37.37 -22.37 -2.93
CA ALA A 17 -37.61 -21.69 -4.19
C ALA A 17 -37.99 -20.21 -3.95
N ASP A 18 -37.42 -19.32 -4.75
CA ASP A 18 -37.69 -17.86 -4.75
C ASP A 18 -37.39 -17.13 -3.42
N ILE A 19 -36.72 -17.79 -2.48
CA ILE A 19 -36.26 -17.14 -1.24
C ILE A 19 -34.74 -16.99 -1.26
N PRO A 20 -34.22 -15.76 -1.46
CA PRO A 20 -32.79 -15.52 -1.39
C PRO A 20 -32.22 -15.87 -0.01
N ARG A 21 -31.10 -16.57 0.01
CA ARG A 21 -30.36 -16.87 1.23
C ARG A 21 -28.97 -16.25 1.16
N GLU A 22 -28.65 -15.45 2.14
CA GLU A 22 -27.31 -14.91 2.30
C GLU A 22 -26.38 -15.99 2.86
N LEU A 23 -25.23 -16.17 2.21
CA LEU A 23 -24.18 -17.07 2.63
C LEU A 23 -23.14 -16.32 3.46
N PRO A 24 -22.41 -17.00 4.37
CA PRO A 24 -21.29 -16.36 5.06
C PRO A 24 -20.22 -15.92 4.05
N PRO A 25 -19.50 -14.81 4.34
CA PRO A 25 -18.42 -14.37 3.47
C PRO A 25 -17.36 -15.47 3.33
N PRO A 26 -16.81 -15.70 2.12
CA PRO A 26 -15.80 -16.72 1.90
C PRO A 26 -14.51 -16.42 2.65
N ALA A 27 -14.03 -17.40 3.43
CA ALA A 27 -12.72 -17.35 4.06
C ALA A 27 -11.65 -17.90 3.09
N LEU A 28 -11.29 -17.09 2.09
CA LEU A 28 -10.32 -17.47 1.07
C LEU A 28 -8.92 -17.59 1.66
N ARG A 29 -8.24 -18.70 1.39
CA ARG A 29 -6.81 -18.87 1.65
C ARG A 29 -6.03 -18.49 0.39
N LEU A 30 -5.37 -17.34 0.47
CA LEU A 30 -4.62 -16.81 -0.65
C LEU A 30 -3.27 -17.54 -0.81
N ASN A 31 -2.86 -17.77 -2.04
CA ASN A 31 -1.53 -18.27 -2.36
C ASN A 31 -0.52 -17.11 -2.30
N HIS A 32 0.06 -16.93 -1.11
CA HIS A 32 0.96 -15.81 -0.87
C HIS A 32 2.25 -15.85 -1.71
N SER A 33 2.75 -17.02 -2.07
CA SER A 33 3.93 -17.12 -2.94
C SER A 33 3.61 -16.64 -4.35
N PHE A 34 2.51 -17.11 -4.92
CA PHE A 34 2.04 -16.68 -6.23
C PHE A 34 1.79 -15.16 -6.27
N LEU A 35 1.06 -14.62 -5.28
CA LEU A 35 0.74 -13.19 -5.23
C LEU A 35 1.98 -12.30 -5.00
N ARG A 36 2.97 -12.79 -4.25
CA ARG A 36 4.25 -12.07 -4.03
C ARG A 36 5.07 -11.94 -5.31
N ASP A 37 5.06 -12.99 -6.13
CA ASP A 37 5.82 -13.04 -7.37
C ASP A 37 5.12 -12.33 -8.54
N LEU A 38 3.91 -11.83 -8.30
CA LEU A 38 3.15 -11.09 -9.29
C LEU A 38 3.73 -9.68 -9.48
N ASN A 39 4.36 -9.43 -10.64
CA ASN A 39 5.00 -8.15 -10.95
C ASN A 39 4.18 -7.26 -11.89
N GLU A 40 3.21 -7.84 -12.59
CA GLU A 40 2.32 -7.15 -13.51
C GLU A 40 0.87 -7.55 -13.27
N ARG A 41 -0.06 -6.67 -13.65
CA ARG A 41 -1.49 -6.95 -13.59
C ARG A 41 -1.82 -8.19 -14.41
N MET A 42 -2.52 -9.14 -13.82
CA MET A 42 -2.95 -10.37 -14.47
C MET A 42 -4.48 -10.49 -14.43
N ARG A 43 -5.07 -11.02 -15.50
CA ARG A 43 -6.47 -11.42 -15.49
C ARG A 43 -6.60 -12.79 -14.84
N GLY A 44 -7.59 -12.91 -13.97
CA GLY A 44 -7.98 -14.15 -13.34
C GLY A 44 -9.48 -14.37 -13.46
N GLU A 45 -9.91 -15.55 -13.10
CA GLU A 45 -11.32 -15.92 -13.07
C GLU A 45 -11.68 -16.44 -11.67
N LEU A 46 -12.80 -15.97 -11.15
CA LEU A 46 -13.44 -16.52 -9.97
C LEU A 46 -14.62 -17.35 -10.43
N ILE A 47 -14.56 -18.65 -10.16
CA ILE A 47 -15.61 -19.60 -10.52
C ILE A 47 -16.42 -19.91 -9.28
N VAL A 48 -17.72 -19.68 -9.34
CA VAL A 48 -18.68 -20.01 -8.28
C VAL A 48 -19.60 -21.11 -8.78
N GLU A 49 -19.57 -22.25 -8.13
CA GLU A 49 -20.38 -23.40 -8.48
C GLU A 49 -21.36 -23.76 -7.36
N ALA A 50 -22.58 -24.08 -7.75
CA ALA A 50 -23.55 -24.75 -6.89
C ALA A 50 -23.58 -26.25 -7.23
N ARG A 51 -23.45 -27.09 -6.21
CA ARG A 51 -23.42 -28.56 -6.40
C ARG A 51 -24.48 -29.25 -5.54
N VAL A 52 -25.02 -30.32 -6.07
CA VAL A 52 -25.87 -31.28 -5.31
C VAL A 52 -25.17 -32.64 -5.38
N GLY A 53 -24.60 -33.07 -4.26
CA GLY A 53 -23.63 -34.16 -4.28
C GLY A 53 -22.42 -33.81 -5.17
N ASP A 54 -22.12 -34.64 -6.14
CA ASP A 54 -21.03 -34.44 -7.09
C ASP A 54 -21.47 -33.71 -8.38
N GLU A 55 -22.75 -33.44 -8.55
CA GLU A 55 -23.30 -32.80 -9.74
C GLU A 55 -23.28 -31.27 -9.61
N VAL A 56 -22.73 -30.58 -10.63
CA VAL A 56 -22.79 -29.11 -10.76
C VAL A 56 -24.15 -28.73 -11.33
N VAL A 57 -24.99 -28.12 -10.50
CA VAL A 57 -26.34 -27.65 -10.88
C VAL A 57 -26.37 -26.20 -11.34
N GLY A 58 -25.31 -25.46 -11.09
CA GLY A 58 -25.14 -24.08 -11.54
C GLY A 58 -23.70 -23.64 -11.45
N SER A 59 -23.28 -22.79 -12.38
CA SER A 59 -21.94 -22.20 -12.39
C SER A 59 -21.98 -20.75 -12.86
N GLN A 60 -21.19 -19.91 -12.23
CA GLN A 60 -20.97 -18.53 -12.64
C GLN A 60 -19.48 -18.21 -12.63
N VAL A 61 -19.00 -17.60 -13.71
CA VAL A 61 -17.62 -17.13 -13.84
C VAL A 61 -17.61 -15.60 -13.75
N ARG A 62 -16.68 -15.08 -12.97
CA ARG A 62 -16.42 -13.64 -12.86
C ARG A 62 -14.96 -13.37 -13.22
N GLU A 63 -14.75 -12.53 -14.22
CA GLU A 63 -13.41 -12.00 -14.47
C GLU A 63 -13.00 -11.08 -13.33
N ILE A 64 -11.77 -11.26 -12.86
CA ILE A 64 -11.14 -10.43 -11.84
C ILE A 64 -9.77 -9.96 -12.32
N ALA A 65 -9.28 -8.87 -11.75
CA ALA A 65 -7.92 -8.44 -11.95
C ALA A 65 -7.10 -8.76 -10.69
N LEU A 66 -6.03 -9.52 -10.85
CA LEU A 66 -5.01 -9.69 -9.82
C LEU A 66 -3.98 -8.58 -10.01
N LEU A 67 -3.73 -7.84 -8.95
CA LEU A 67 -2.81 -6.71 -8.95
C LEU A 67 -1.52 -7.09 -8.21
N PRO A 68 -0.35 -6.66 -8.70
CA PRO A 68 0.89 -6.81 -7.96
C PRO A 68 0.85 -6.01 -6.65
N GLY A 69 1.70 -6.37 -5.69
CA GLY A 69 1.72 -5.77 -4.36
C GLY A 69 2.11 -4.29 -4.35
N ASP A 70 2.73 -3.81 -5.42
CA ASP A 70 3.10 -2.41 -5.64
C ASP A 70 2.06 -1.60 -6.44
N GLN A 71 0.90 -2.18 -6.75
CA GLN A 71 -0.17 -1.53 -7.49
C GLN A 71 -1.25 -0.97 -6.56
N TRP A 72 -1.32 0.35 -6.44
CA TRP A 72 -2.46 1.02 -5.83
C TRP A 72 -3.67 1.03 -6.77
N THR A 73 -4.86 0.81 -6.23
CA THR A 73 -6.09 0.67 -7.02
C THR A 73 -6.70 1.99 -7.51
N GLY A 74 -6.18 3.13 -7.04
CA GLY A 74 -6.65 4.46 -7.44
C GLY A 74 -7.74 5.05 -6.54
N VAL A 75 -8.08 6.31 -6.83
CA VAL A 75 -8.98 7.13 -6.00
C VAL A 75 -10.45 6.69 -6.04
N PHE A 76 -10.88 6.00 -7.09
CA PHE A 76 -12.28 5.60 -7.25
C PHE A 76 -12.60 4.20 -6.71
N THR A 77 -11.60 3.40 -6.38
CA THR A 77 -11.82 2.02 -5.89
C THR A 77 -11.70 1.95 -4.37
N VAL A 78 -10.49 2.05 -3.85
CA VAL A 78 -10.19 2.05 -2.41
C VAL A 78 -9.06 3.04 -2.17
N PRO A 79 -9.35 4.36 -2.13
CA PRO A 79 -8.31 5.40 -1.98
C PRO A 79 -7.49 5.22 -0.71
N GLU A 80 -8.09 4.76 0.38
CA GLU A 80 -7.46 4.54 1.68
C GLU A 80 -6.37 3.46 1.63
N SER A 81 -6.40 2.58 0.62
CA SER A 81 -5.37 1.55 0.43
C SER A 81 -3.98 2.16 0.13
N LEU A 82 -3.90 3.45 -0.22
CA LEU A 82 -2.65 4.17 -0.35
C LEU A 82 -1.83 4.14 0.96
N ALA A 83 -2.48 4.17 2.10
CA ALA A 83 -1.82 4.10 3.41
C ALA A 83 -0.99 2.82 3.60
N ALA A 84 -1.34 1.72 2.90
CA ALA A 84 -0.57 0.47 2.98
C ALA A 84 0.84 0.57 2.37
N PHE A 85 1.10 1.59 1.54
CA PHE A 85 2.40 1.84 0.94
C PHE A 85 3.29 2.75 1.82
N VAL A 86 2.73 3.37 2.85
CA VAL A 86 3.49 4.12 3.85
C VAL A 86 4.18 3.11 4.78
N THR A 87 5.49 2.96 4.63
CA THR A 87 6.30 1.97 5.37
C THR A 87 7.33 2.68 6.25
N PRO A 88 6.91 3.23 7.42
CA PRO A 88 7.77 4.07 8.27
C PRO A 88 8.99 3.31 8.83
N ASN A 89 8.88 2.00 9.04
CA ASN A 89 9.94 1.17 9.59
C ASN A 89 10.94 0.63 8.53
N ALA A 90 10.90 1.15 7.30
CA ALA A 90 11.85 0.74 6.28
C ALA A 90 13.28 1.15 6.67
N PRO A 91 14.30 0.26 6.53
CA PRO A 91 15.65 0.49 7.11
C PRO A 91 16.33 1.79 6.65
N ARG A 92 16.02 2.27 5.44
CA ARG A 92 16.62 3.51 4.91
C ARG A 92 16.00 4.79 5.48
N ILE A 93 14.81 4.71 6.07
CA ILE A 93 14.14 5.86 6.73
C ILE A 93 14.96 6.33 7.95
N ASP A 94 15.54 5.42 8.71
CA ASP A 94 16.40 5.76 9.85
C ASP A 94 17.61 6.61 9.43
N ALA A 95 18.15 6.38 8.24
CA ALA A 95 19.24 7.19 7.71
C ALA A 95 18.80 8.62 7.38
N VAL A 96 17.60 8.81 6.83
CA VAL A 96 17.00 10.12 6.57
C VAL A 96 16.78 10.87 7.89
N LEU A 97 16.22 10.21 8.89
CA LEU A 97 15.98 10.83 10.21
C LEU A 97 17.28 11.22 10.92
N ARG A 98 18.34 10.41 10.80
CA ARG A 98 19.65 10.75 11.35
C ARG A 98 20.23 12.00 10.69
N GLU A 99 20.13 12.12 9.37
CA GLU A 99 20.55 13.32 8.63
C GLU A 99 19.70 14.54 8.99
N ALA A 100 18.38 14.35 9.13
CA ALA A 100 17.49 15.41 9.60
C ALA A 100 17.88 15.90 11.00
N GLY A 101 18.26 15.00 11.91
CA GLY A 101 18.78 15.35 13.23
C GLY A 101 20.06 16.20 13.15
N GLN A 102 20.98 15.88 12.26
CA GLN A 102 22.21 16.66 12.04
C GLN A 102 21.92 18.06 11.49
N ILE A 103 20.98 18.16 10.54
CA ILE A 103 20.51 19.46 10.02
C ILE A 103 19.89 20.28 11.13
N LEU A 104 19.02 19.68 11.93
CA LEU A 104 18.34 20.34 13.05
C LEU A 104 19.36 20.85 14.09
N GLU A 105 20.35 20.03 14.44
CA GLU A 105 21.43 20.38 15.37
C GLU A 105 22.22 21.61 14.90
N THR A 106 22.53 21.68 13.62
CA THR A 106 23.26 22.80 13.02
C THR A 106 22.50 24.14 13.17
N HIS A 107 21.16 24.09 13.14
CA HIS A 107 20.31 25.28 13.18
C HIS A 107 19.80 25.64 14.58
N THR A 108 19.64 24.64 15.45
CA THR A 108 19.01 24.81 16.77
C THR A 108 19.89 24.44 17.94
N GLY A 109 21.07 23.82 17.69
CA GLY A 109 21.95 23.29 18.71
C GLY A 109 21.48 21.97 19.34
N VAL A 110 20.38 21.39 18.85
CA VAL A 110 19.79 20.14 19.39
C VAL A 110 19.37 19.22 18.25
N SER A 111 19.92 18.00 18.22
CA SER A 111 19.64 16.98 17.17
C SER A 111 18.34 16.20 17.39
N ALA A 112 17.71 16.31 18.57
CA ALA A 112 16.50 15.56 18.87
C ALA A 112 15.32 16.01 18.00
N LEU A 113 14.81 15.08 17.19
CA LEU A 113 13.56 15.27 16.46
C LEU A 113 12.40 15.18 17.44
N ILE A 114 11.65 16.26 17.56
CA ILE A 114 10.54 16.37 18.51
C ILE A 114 9.23 16.37 17.74
N SER A 115 8.31 15.50 18.17
CA SER A 115 6.93 15.45 17.71
C SER A 115 6.04 16.38 18.56
N TYR A 116 4.72 16.25 18.43
CA TYR A 116 3.72 17.03 19.17
C TYR A 116 3.80 16.92 20.71
N GLN A 117 4.56 15.98 21.26
CA GLN A 117 4.70 15.80 22.71
C GLN A 117 5.36 16.99 23.42
N GLY A 118 6.07 17.85 22.69
CA GLY A 118 6.74 19.03 23.25
C GLY A 118 5.87 20.27 23.34
N GLU A 119 4.63 20.26 22.83
CA GLU A 119 3.71 21.42 22.74
C GLU A 119 4.35 22.69 22.11
N ASP A 120 5.48 22.52 21.40
CA ASP A 120 6.25 23.58 20.76
C ASP A 120 6.12 23.50 19.24
N SER A 121 5.24 24.33 18.68
CA SER A 121 4.96 24.38 17.24
C SER A 121 6.20 24.77 16.40
N ASP A 122 7.09 25.58 16.95
CA ASP A 122 8.29 26.04 16.24
C ASP A 122 9.29 24.89 16.13
N ARG A 123 9.37 24.06 17.16
CA ARG A 123 10.19 22.83 17.15
C ARG A 123 9.65 21.79 16.18
N VAL A 124 8.33 21.59 16.14
CA VAL A 124 7.70 20.71 15.15
C VAL A 124 7.99 21.20 13.74
N SER A 125 7.82 22.49 13.49
CA SER A 125 8.10 23.11 12.19
C SER A 125 9.60 22.94 11.79
N ALA A 126 10.52 23.14 12.74
CA ALA A 126 11.94 22.93 12.51
C ALA A 126 12.27 21.46 12.22
N THR A 127 11.61 20.51 12.90
CA THR A 127 11.76 19.08 12.64
C THR A 127 11.29 18.73 11.22
N VAL A 128 10.13 19.22 10.80
CA VAL A 128 9.60 19.00 9.44
C VAL A 128 10.55 19.61 8.39
N ALA A 129 11.05 20.84 8.62
CA ALA A 129 11.99 21.49 7.72
C ALA A 129 13.32 20.71 7.61
N ALA A 130 13.83 20.17 8.73
CA ALA A 130 15.04 19.34 8.73
C ALA A 130 14.83 18.03 7.96
N ILE A 131 13.68 17.36 8.12
CA ILE A 131 13.30 16.17 7.35
C ILE A 131 13.25 16.49 5.86
N TYR A 132 12.61 17.59 5.48
CA TYR A 132 12.56 18.04 4.09
C TYR A 132 13.97 18.30 3.53
N GLY A 133 14.82 18.97 4.29
CA GLY A 133 16.22 19.21 3.92
C GLY A 133 17.01 17.92 3.71
N ALA A 134 16.82 16.92 4.57
CA ALA A 134 17.45 15.60 4.42
C ALA A 134 16.96 14.86 3.17
N LEU A 135 15.67 14.92 2.85
CA LEU A 135 15.12 14.35 1.63
C LEU A 135 15.62 15.08 0.38
N GLN A 136 15.70 16.42 0.43
CA GLN A 136 16.23 17.23 -0.66
C GLN A 136 17.71 16.91 -0.95
N ALA A 137 18.51 16.70 0.10
CA ALA A 137 19.92 16.35 -0.02
C ALA A 137 20.16 14.98 -0.70
N ARG A 138 19.16 14.11 -0.75
CA ARG A 138 19.23 12.82 -1.45
C ARG A 138 19.26 12.94 -2.96
N GLY A 139 18.90 14.08 -3.53
CA GLY A 139 18.96 14.31 -4.97
C GLY A 139 18.06 13.38 -5.76
N ILE A 140 16.88 13.02 -5.21
CA ILE A 140 15.92 12.12 -5.88
C ILE A 140 15.46 12.76 -7.18
N THR A 141 15.66 12.05 -8.29
CA THR A 141 15.23 12.48 -9.61
C THR A 141 13.70 12.33 -9.74
N TYR A 142 13.02 13.39 -10.16
CA TYR A 142 11.59 13.32 -10.44
C TYR A 142 11.32 12.58 -11.74
N SER A 143 10.50 11.54 -11.67
CA SER A 143 10.05 10.75 -12.82
C SER A 143 8.65 11.17 -13.23
N THR A 144 8.51 11.72 -14.41
CA THR A 144 7.19 11.99 -14.99
C THR A 144 6.62 10.71 -15.57
N ILE A 145 5.60 10.16 -14.92
CA ILE A 145 4.81 9.04 -15.42
C ILE A 145 3.44 9.60 -15.82
N ALA A 146 2.85 9.07 -16.90
CA ALA A 146 1.48 9.41 -17.26
C ALA A 146 0.56 9.12 -16.06
N ALA A 147 -0.16 10.13 -15.61
CA ALA A 147 -1.10 9.99 -14.50
C ALA A 147 -2.26 9.08 -14.95
N SER A 148 -2.40 7.93 -14.31
CA SER A 148 -3.47 6.98 -14.57
C SER A 148 -4.22 6.57 -13.29
N TYR A 149 -3.89 7.23 -12.18
CA TYR A 149 -4.39 6.88 -10.85
C TYR A 149 -5.90 7.07 -10.68
N GLU A 150 -6.54 7.86 -11.54
CA GLU A 150 -7.98 8.08 -11.48
C GLU A 150 -8.75 6.86 -12.00
N ASP A 151 -8.33 6.27 -13.13
CA ASP A 151 -9.08 5.24 -13.83
C ASP A 151 -8.64 3.81 -13.49
N VAL A 152 -7.34 3.55 -13.42
CA VAL A 152 -6.80 2.18 -13.34
C VAL A 152 -5.84 1.97 -12.17
N GLY A 153 -5.66 2.98 -11.35
CA GLY A 153 -4.65 2.98 -10.30
C GLY A 153 -3.24 3.20 -10.85
N GLN A 154 -2.24 3.06 -10.00
CA GLN A 154 -0.84 3.35 -10.34
C GLN A 154 0.11 2.44 -9.56
N LYS A 155 1.21 2.03 -10.19
CA LYS A 155 2.34 1.45 -9.48
C LYS A 155 2.99 2.49 -8.58
N ILE A 156 3.30 2.09 -7.35
CA ILE A 156 3.93 2.91 -6.33
C ILE A 156 5.28 2.29 -5.97
N ARG A 157 6.34 3.08 -6.06
CA ARG A 157 7.62 2.70 -5.45
C ARG A 157 7.53 2.85 -3.96
N LEU A 158 7.87 1.79 -3.22
CA LEU A 158 7.95 1.88 -1.77
C LEU A 158 9.02 2.89 -1.33
N PRO A 159 8.89 3.51 -0.15
CA PRO A 159 9.86 4.48 0.38
C PRO A 159 11.30 4.01 0.31
N GLN A 160 11.56 2.74 0.61
CA GLN A 160 12.90 2.16 0.51
C GLN A 160 13.42 2.17 -0.92
N ASP A 161 12.60 1.80 -1.89
CA ASP A 161 12.98 1.70 -3.30
C ASP A 161 13.26 3.09 -3.89
N VAL A 162 12.46 4.10 -3.51
CA VAL A 162 12.71 5.50 -3.88
C VAL A 162 14.07 5.97 -3.38
N LEU A 163 14.40 5.67 -2.12
CA LEU A 163 15.67 6.03 -1.50
C LEU A 163 16.86 5.25 -2.09
N GLU A 164 16.65 4.01 -2.53
CA GLU A 164 17.69 3.18 -3.14
C GLU A 164 17.98 3.55 -4.59
N GLN A 165 16.92 3.76 -5.37
CA GLN A 165 17.02 4.05 -6.80
C GLN A 165 17.28 5.53 -7.10
N GLY A 166 16.99 6.41 -6.13
CA GLY A 166 17.08 7.86 -6.33
C GLY A 166 16.09 8.38 -7.37
N LEU A 167 14.92 7.74 -7.51
CA LEU A 167 13.92 8.04 -8.52
C LEU A 167 12.51 7.91 -7.94
N GLY A 168 11.63 8.89 -8.22
CA GLY A 168 10.23 8.84 -7.80
C GLY A 168 9.35 9.84 -8.52
N ASN A 169 8.06 9.53 -8.65
CA ASN A 169 7.04 10.45 -9.12
C ASN A 169 6.38 11.20 -7.95
N CYS A 170 5.36 12.03 -8.21
CA CYS A 170 4.69 12.80 -7.17
C CYS A 170 4.09 11.92 -6.06
N LEU A 171 3.49 10.78 -6.42
CA LEU A 171 2.86 9.88 -5.46
C LEU A 171 3.90 9.09 -4.65
N ASP A 172 4.95 8.59 -5.30
CA ASP A 172 6.10 7.94 -4.64
C ASP A 172 6.75 8.87 -3.60
N LEU A 173 6.93 10.15 -3.95
CA LEU A 173 7.52 11.15 -3.05
C LEU A 173 6.59 11.53 -1.91
N ALA A 174 5.27 11.58 -2.15
CA ALA A 174 4.30 11.83 -1.10
C ALA A 174 4.27 10.67 -0.08
N VAL A 175 4.26 9.42 -0.55
CA VAL A 175 4.32 8.22 0.30
C VAL A 175 5.65 8.16 1.07
N LEU A 176 6.77 8.50 0.43
CA LEU A 176 8.06 8.59 1.12
C LEU A 176 8.04 9.65 2.21
N ALA A 177 7.56 10.86 1.92
CA ALA A 177 7.46 11.93 2.90
C ALA A 177 6.58 11.54 4.08
N ALA A 178 5.41 10.93 3.81
CA ALA A 178 4.52 10.41 4.84
C ALA A 178 5.22 9.36 5.72
N ALA A 179 5.95 8.42 5.14
CA ALA A 179 6.67 7.39 5.89
C ALA A 179 7.75 7.99 6.82
N VAL A 180 8.50 8.99 6.35
CA VAL A 180 9.53 9.65 7.18
C VAL A 180 8.89 10.46 8.31
N LEU A 181 7.80 11.20 8.03
CA LEU A 181 7.08 11.97 9.03
C LEU A 181 6.45 11.07 10.10
N GLU A 182 5.81 9.96 9.69
CA GLU A 182 5.21 9.00 10.61
C GLU A 182 6.28 8.34 11.51
N GLN A 183 7.44 7.97 10.97
CA GLN A 183 8.55 7.44 11.77
C GLN A 183 9.10 8.48 12.77
N ALA A 184 8.99 9.77 12.47
CA ALA A 184 9.30 10.87 13.39
C ALA A 184 8.15 11.15 14.39
N ALA A 185 7.14 10.30 14.46
CA ALA A 185 5.93 10.44 15.27
C ALA A 185 5.11 11.73 14.96
N LEU A 186 5.15 12.16 13.70
CA LEU A 186 4.29 13.21 13.15
C LEU A 186 3.14 12.56 12.37
N ASN A 187 1.98 13.23 12.36
CA ASN A 187 0.83 12.77 11.56
C ASN A 187 0.86 13.49 10.20
N PRO A 188 1.25 12.79 9.13
CA PRO A 188 1.34 13.36 7.79
C PRO A 188 -0.02 13.55 7.14
#